data_1044956730084393fee51cf7c5d94841
#
_entry.id   1044956730084393fee51cf7c5d94841
#
_cell.length_a   1.000
_cell.length_b   1.000
_cell.length_c   1.000
_cell.angle_alpha   90.00
_cell.angle_beta   90.00
_cell.angle_gamma   90.00
#
_symmetry.space_group_name_H-M   'P 1'
#
loop_
_entity.id
_entity.type
_entity.pdbx_description
1 polymer ?
#
loop_
_entity_poly.entity_id
_entity_poly.type
_entity_poly.pdbx_seq_one_letter_code
_entity_poly.pdbx_strand_id
1 'polypeptide(L)'
;MYHILIADSLPEDILAKYARSKDISIDNKAGISKEDLIKIIPNYHGLVVRSRTKATADIIEAGKNLKVIGRAGAGVDNIEVPVATKMKIIVMNTPGGNTIAATEHTIALLLAVLRQIPRASLTMMEGKWDKKSFMGHEIYEKTVGVIGLGKIGFGVAKRLAAFEAKILAFDPLIKKEVAESIGARLVSLEELLKNSDIITMHAPKMAQTLNLINKENLKLCKDGVVIINCARGGIINEADLLENLNSGKVAAAGLDVFSAEPPTDFSLAKHPKVVSTPHLGASTEEAQTKVADMILEQMIEYFQKNTVRNAVNYPFK
;
A
#
# COMPACT_ATOMS: atom_id res chain seq x y z
N MET A 1 9.91 -26.47 21.60
CA MET A 1 8.81 -26.18 20.65
C MET A 1 8.56 -24.68 20.63
N TYR A 2 8.48 -24.06 19.47
CA TYR A 2 8.15 -22.63 19.32
C TYR A 2 6.66 -22.48 19.01
N HIS A 3 6.05 -21.41 19.54
CA HIS A 3 4.63 -21.11 19.36
C HIS A 3 4.48 -19.82 18.54
N ILE A 4 3.75 -19.88 17.43
CA ILE A 4 3.44 -18.73 16.56
C ILE A 4 1.95 -18.42 16.67
N LEU A 5 1.61 -17.19 17.01
CA LEU A 5 0.25 -16.68 17.04
C LEU A 5 -0.09 -15.97 15.72
N ILE A 6 -1.20 -16.36 15.12
CA ILE A 6 -1.78 -15.66 13.96
C ILE A 6 -2.92 -14.78 14.48
N ALA A 7 -2.74 -13.45 14.42
CA ALA A 7 -3.73 -12.48 14.93
C ALA A 7 -4.70 -11.96 13.85
N ASP A 8 -4.33 -12.04 12.58
CA ASP A 8 -5.17 -11.66 11.43
C ASP A 8 -5.39 -12.84 10.48
N SER A 9 -6.52 -12.86 9.76
CA SER A 9 -6.87 -13.96 8.87
C SER A 9 -5.81 -14.22 7.80
N LEU A 10 -5.40 -15.47 7.67
CA LEU A 10 -4.59 -16.00 6.59
C LEU A 10 -5.38 -17.10 5.86
N PRO A 11 -5.08 -17.38 4.58
CA PRO A 11 -5.70 -18.48 3.82
C PRO A 11 -5.53 -19.83 4.55
N GLU A 12 -6.61 -20.61 4.59
CA GLU A 12 -6.64 -21.88 5.35
C GLU A 12 -5.69 -22.95 4.78
N ASP A 13 -5.55 -23.00 3.47
CA ASP A 13 -4.63 -23.89 2.77
C ASP A 13 -3.16 -23.62 3.17
N ILE A 14 -2.80 -22.36 3.35
CA ILE A 14 -1.47 -21.96 3.83
C ILE A 14 -1.28 -22.33 5.30
N LEU A 15 -2.30 -22.10 6.15
CA LEU A 15 -2.23 -22.55 7.54
C LEU A 15 -2.09 -24.07 7.63
N ALA A 16 -2.84 -24.83 6.83
CA ALA A 16 -2.76 -26.30 6.77
C ALA A 16 -1.38 -26.79 6.27
N LYS A 17 -0.78 -26.10 5.27
CA LYS A 17 0.57 -26.38 4.76
C LYS A 17 1.61 -26.37 5.88
N TYR A 18 1.54 -25.39 6.80
CA TYR A 18 2.53 -25.19 7.85
C TYR A 18 2.16 -25.80 9.21
N ALA A 19 0.93 -26.28 9.41
CA ALA A 19 0.45 -26.88 10.66
C ALA A 19 1.30 -28.10 11.12
N ARG A 20 1.99 -28.77 10.19
CA ARG A 20 2.83 -29.94 10.46
C ARG A 20 4.33 -29.61 10.54
N SER A 21 4.69 -28.36 10.71
CA SER A 21 6.10 -27.96 10.84
C SER A 21 6.69 -28.52 12.12
N LYS A 22 7.84 -29.20 12.00
CA LYS A 22 8.50 -29.82 13.15
C LYS A 22 8.93 -28.76 14.18
N ASP A 23 8.67 -29.02 15.44
CA ASP A 23 9.02 -28.17 16.59
C ASP A 23 8.36 -26.79 16.60
N ILE A 24 7.30 -26.58 15.79
CA ILE A 24 6.54 -25.33 15.72
C ILE A 24 5.05 -25.62 15.85
N SER A 25 4.37 -24.88 16.73
CA SER A 25 2.92 -24.84 16.86
C SER A 25 2.41 -23.51 16.32
N ILE A 26 1.35 -23.54 15.51
CA ILE A 26 0.70 -22.35 14.94
C ILE A 26 -0.71 -22.28 15.50
N ASP A 27 -1.00 -21.22 16.25
CA ASP A 27 -2.30 -20.97 16.83
C ASP A 27 -3.01 -19.86 16.06
N ASN A 28 -4.09 -20.21 15.35
CA ASN A 28 -4.91 -19.23 14.64
C ASN A 28 -5.94 -18.62 15.60
N LYS A 29 -5.75 -17.35 15.93
CA LYS A 29 -6.65 -16.50 16.71
C LYS A 29 -7.07 -15.26 15.91
N ALA A 30 -7.27 -15.44 14.60
CA ALA A 30 -7.69 -14.36 13.73
C ALA A 30 -8.94 -13.65 14.27
N GLY A 31 -8.88 -12.33 14.38
CA GLY A 31 -9.96 -11.57 14.97
C GLY A 31 -9.81 -11.26 16.47
N ILE A 32 -8.74 -11.72 17.10
CA ILE A 32 -8.48 -11.46 18.54
C ILE A 32 -8.53 -9.97 18.87
N SER A 33 -9.10 -9.62 20.03
CA SER A 33 -9.10 -8.26 20.55
C SER A 33 -7.69 -7.86 21.02
N LYS A 34 -7.43 -6.55 21.11
CA LYS A 34 -6.15 -6.04 21.63
C LYS A 34 -5.92 -6.51 23.07
N GLU A 35 -6.95 -6.44 23.89
CA GLU A 35 -6.93 -6.80 25.31
C GLU A 35 -6.60 -8.29 25.51
N ASP A 36 -7.20 -9.16 24.70
CA ASP A 36 -6.93 -10.60 24.79
C ASP A 36 -5.57 -10.95 24.19
N LEU A 37 -5.15 -10.25 23.11
CA LEU A 37 -3.79 -10.42 22.57
C LEU A 37 -2.73 -10.11 23.63
N ILE A 38 -2.86 -9.01 24.39
CA ILE A 38 -1.94 -8.66 25.47
C ILE A 38 -1.86 -9.76 26.54
N LYS A 39 -3.00 -10.39 26.87
CA LYS A 39 -3.03 -11.48 27.89
C LYS A 39 -2.29 -12.73 27.44
N ILE A 40 -2.40 -13.09 26.17
CA ILE A 40 -1.86 -14.39 25.71
C ILE A 40 -0.48 -14.30 25.06
N ILE A 41 -0.09 -13.13 24.53
CA ILE A 41 1.17 -12.96 23.79
C ILE A 41 2.43 -13.36 24.58
N PRO A 42 2.48 -13.28 25.93
CA PRO A 42 3.63 -13.78 26.70
C PRO A 42 3.97 -15.26 26.45
N ASN A 43 3.01 -16.06 25.99
CA ASN A 43 3.18 -17.50 25.74
C ASN A 43 3.73 -17.80 24.33
N TYR A 44 3.91 -16.79 23.47
CA TYR A 44 4.28 -16.96 22.07
C TYR A 44 5.68 -16.44 21.77
N HIS A 45 6.30 -17.09 20.79
CA HIS A 45 7.64 -16.76 20.30
C HIS A 45 7.59 -15.97 19.00
N GLY A 46 6.49 -16.10 18.25
CA GLY A 46 6.21 -15.39 17.02
C GLY A 46 4.80 -14.81 16.98
N LEU A 47 4.65 -13.64 16.39
CA LEU A 47 3.36 -13.00 16.13
C LEU A 47 3.24 -12.69 14.63
N VAL A 48 2.17 -13.17 13.99
CA VAL A 48 1.85 -12.80 12.61
C VAL A 48 0.67 -11.84 12.60
N VAL A 49 0.86 -10.70 11.93
CA VAL A 49 -0.16 -9.67 11.73
C VAL A 49 -0.31 -9.33 10.25
N ARG A 50 -1.45 -8.72 9.89
CA ARG A 50 -1.67 -8.07 8.60
C ARG A 50 -1.95 -6.57 8.81
N SER A 51 -3.03 -6.05 8.25
CA SER A 51 -3.38 -4.62 8.37
C SER A 51 -4.29 -4.31 9.55
N ARG A 52 -5.11 -5.27 10.03
CA ARG A 52 -6.09 -5.04 11.08
C ARG A 52 -5.43 -4.90 12.46
N THR A 53 -4.58 -5.87 12.82
CA THR A 53 -3.91 -5.87 14.12
C THR A 53 -2.74 -4.90 14.11
N LYS A 54 -2.75 -3.96 15.07
CA LYS A 54 -1.65 -3.02 15.31
C LYS A 54 -0.77 -3.58 16.42
N ALA A 55 0.48 -3.94 16.11
CA ALA A 55 1.47 -4.35 17.11
C ALA A 55 2.05 -3.09 17.78
N THR A 56 1.31 -2.55 18.74
CA THR A 56 1.66 -1.35 19.52
C THR A 56 2.63 -1.69 20.66
N ALA A 57 3.22 -0.66 21.29
CA ALA A 57 4.23 -0.83 22.34
C ALA A 57 3.76 -1.76 23.45
N ASP A 58 2.54 -1.62 23.92
CA ASP A 58 1.96 -2.44 25.00
C ASP A 58 1.86 -3.95 24.63
N ILE A 59 1.52 -4.28 23.40
CA ILE A 59 1.53 -5.67 22.91
C ILE A 59 2.96 -6.20 22.82
N ILE A 60 3.87 -5.41 22.26
CA ILE A 60 5.27 -5.81 22.07
C ILE A 60 5.95 -6.02 23.43
N GLU A 61 5.74 -5.11 24.39
CA GLU A 61 6.30 -5.16 25.75
C GLU A 61 5.72 -6.29 26.60
N ALA A 62 4.44 -6.65 26.36
CA ALA A 62 3.81 -7.81 26.98
C ALA A 62 4.42 -9.13 26.48
N GLY A 63 4.91 -9.19 25.25
CA GLY A 63 5.45 -10.38 24.60
C GLY A 63 6.82 -10.81 25.15
N LYS A 64 6.90 -11.26 26.42
CA LYS A 64 8.15 -11.59 27.10
C LYS A 64 9.00 -12.66 26.41
N ASN A 65 8.36 -13.59 25.70
CA ASN A 65 9.03 -14.65 24.93
C ASN A 65 9.11 -14.36 23.44
N LEU A 66 8.57 -13.20 23.00
CA LEU A 66 8.47 -12.86 21.58
C LEU A 66 9.87 -12.61 21.00
N LYS A 67 10.16 -13.25 19.86
CA LYS A 67 11.43 -13.16 19.14
C LYS A 67 11.26 -12.53 17.76
N VAL A 68 10.10 -12.72 17.15
CA VAL A 68 9.83 -12.23 15.79
C VAL A 68 8.38 -11.81 15.63
N ILE A 69 8.18 -10.67 14.96
CA ILE A 69 6.88 -10.24 14.47
C ILE A 69 6.93 -10.29 12.95
N GLY A 70 6.05 -11.08 12.34
CA GLY A 70 5.89 -11.21 10.91
C GLY A 70 4.70 -10.41 10.39
N ARG A 71 4.90 -9.50 9.45
CA ARG A 71 3.82 -8.82 8.76
C ARG A 71 3.56 -9.47 7.41
N ALA A 72 2.40 -10.11 7.22
CA ALA A 72 1.97 -10.63 5.92
C ALA A 72 1.56 -9.45 5.01
N GLY A 73 2.55 -8.83 4.38
CA GLY A 73 2.44 -7.66 3.52
C GLY A 73 3.73 -6.84 3.46
N ALA A 74 3.81 -5.86 2.56
CA ALA A 74 5.04 -5.12 2.30
C ALA A 74 5.32 -3.97 3.31
N GLY A 75 4.31 -3.19 3.70
CA GLY A 75 4.47 -2.12 4.69
C GLY A 75 4.52 -2.67 6.12
N VAL A 76 5.03 -1.89 7.07
CA VAL A 76 5.07 -2.23 8.50
C VAL A 76 4.52 -1.10 9.36
N ASP A 77 3.71 -0.24 8.78
CA ASP A 77 3.19 0.99 9.43
C ASP A 77 2.33 0.71 10.66
N ASN A 78 1.80 -0.51 10.79
CA ASN A 78 1.02 -0.96 11.94
C ASN A 78 1.85 -1.68 13.02
N ILE A 79 3.19 -1.64 12.93
CA ILE A 79 4.11 -2.22 13.91
C ILE A 79 5.00 -1.10 14.46
N GLU A 80 5.08 -0.96 15.77
CA GLU A 80 6.03 -0.03 16.41
C GLU A 80 7.46 -0.59 16.38
N VAL A 81 8.06 -0.55 15.17
CA VAL A 81 9.39 -1.09 14.88
C VAL A 81 10.47 -0.59 15.86
N PRO A 82 10.52 0.70 16.27
CA PRO A 82 11.50 1.16 17.25
C PRO A 82 11.40 0.44 18.60
N VAL A 83 10.19 0.14 19.07
CA VAL A 83 9.96 -0.60 20.32
C VAL A 83 10.44 -2.05 20.16
N ALA A 84 10.06 -2.70 19.06
CA ALA A 84 10.52 -4.07 18.75
C ALA A 84 12.06 -4.14 18.70
N THR A 85 12.71 -3.16 18.09
CA THR A 85 14.17 -3.07 17.98
C THR A 85 14.82 -2.96 19.38
N LYS A 86 14.30 -2.07 20.24
CA LYS A 86 14.77 -1.91 21.63
C LYS A 86 14.66 -3.21 22.43
N MET A 87 13.61 -3.99 22.16
CA MET A 87 13.39 -5.29 22.81
C MET A 87 14.11 -6.45 22.11
N LYS A 88 14.88 -6.18 21.07
CA LYS A 88 15.57 -7.20 20.24
C LYS A 88 14.61 -8.22 19.62
N ILE A 89 13.42 -7.76 19.22
CA ILE A 89 12.43 -8.54 18.49
C ILE A 89 12.58 -8.21 17.01
N ILE A 90 12.78 -9.24 16.18
CA ILE A 90 12.93 -9.08 14.73
C ILE A 90 11.57 -8.77 14.11
N VAL A 91 11.52 -7.78 13.23
CA VAL A 91 10.32 -7.48 12.43
C VAL A 91 10.59 -7.86 10.97
N MET A 92 9.84 -8.83 10.47
CA MET A 92 9.90 -9.32 9.09
C MET A 92 8.67 -8.89 8.30
N ASN A 93 8.84 -8.66 6.99
CA ASN A 93 7.74 -8.40 6.07
C ASN A 93 7.86 -9.25 4.80
N THR A 94 6.97 -9.03 3.83
CA THR A 94 6.94 -9.79 2.57
C THR A 94 7.07 -8.86 1.35
N PRO A 95 8.28 -8.29 1.10
CA PRO A 95 8.49 -7.32 0.04
C PRO A 95 8.32 -7.95 -1.34
N GLY A 96 7.35 -7.47 -2.11
CA GLY A 96 7.04 -7.96 -3.45
C GLY A 96 5.91 -8.98 -3.51
N GLY A 97 5.40 -9.43 -2.35
CA GLY A 97 4.29 -10.39 -2.32
C GLY A 97 3.01 -9.85 -2.96
N ASN A 98 2.73 -8.56 -2.77
CA ASN A 98 1.54 -7.87 -3.30
C ASN A 98 1.82 -6.95 -4.50
N THR A 99 2.99 -7.04 -5.13
CA THR A 99 3.39 -6.08 -6.18
C THR A 99 2.42 -6.07 -7.35
N ILE A 100 2.01 -7.22 -7.85
CA ILE A 100 1.12 -7.31 -9.02
C ILE A 100 -0.26 -6.78 -8.67
N ALA A 101 -0.84 -7.23 -7.56
CA ALA A 101 -2.15 -6.76 -7.09
C ALA A 101 -2.22 -5.24 -6.96
N ALA A 102 -1.25 -4.61 -6.25
CA ALA A 102 -1.21 -3.17 -6.09
C ALA A 102 -0.98 -2.41 -7.42
N THR A 103 -0.20 -2.99 -8.33
CA THR A 103 0.01 -2.44 -9.68
C THR A 103 -1.30 -2.43 -10.47
N GLU A 104 -2.01 -3.54 -10.50
CA GLU A 104 -3.26 -3.69 -11.24
C GLU A 104 -4.38 -2.84 -10.62
N HIS A 105 -4.46 -2.80 -9.30
CA HIS A 105 -5.41 -1.95 -8.60
C HIS A 105 -5.20 -0.46 -8.91
N THR A 106 -3.94 0.00 -8.98
CA THR A 106 -3.63 1.38 -9.36
C THR A 106 -4.14 1.71 -10.77
N ILE A 107 -3.93 0.82 -11.73
CA ILE A 107 -4.39 1.00 -13.11
C ILE A 107 -5.92 0.95 -13.19
N ALA A 108 -6.54 0.00 -12.49
CA ALA A 108 -7.99 -0.11 -12.42
C ALA A 108 -8.62 1.16 -11.85
N LEU A 109 -8.05 1.70 -10.75
CA LEU A 109 -8.52 2.94 -10.13
C LEU A 109 -8.33 4.15 -11.05
N LEU A 110 -7.18 4.26 -11.74
CA LEU A 110 -6.92 5.29 -12.74
C LEU A 110 -7.95 5.25 -13.87
N LEU A 111 -8.21 4.09 -14.45
CA LEU A 111 -9.21 3.93 -15.53
C LEU A 111 -10.63 4.24 -15.02
N ALA A 112 -10.95 3.81 -13.80
CA ALA A 112 -12.24 4.10 -13.17
C ALA A 112 -12.45 5.61 -12.99
N VAL A 113 -11.40 6.35 -12.61
CA VAL A 113 -11.41 7.82 -12.50
C VAL A 113 -11.59 8.47 -13.87
N LEU A 114 -10.72 8.14 -14.82
CA LEU A 114 -10.72 8.78 -16.16
C LEU A 114 -12.02 8.53 -16.93
N ARG A 115 -12.65 7.39 -16.73
CA ARG A 115 -13.88 7.00 -17.44
C ARG A 115 -15.14 7.12 -16.57
N GLN A 116 -15.03 7.61 -15.32
CA GLN A 116 -16.13 7.77 -14.36
C GLN A 116 -16.95 6.48 -14.15
N ILE A 117 -16.31 5.31 -14.23
CA ILE A 117 -16.98 4.00 -14.28
C ILE A 117 -17.94 3.77 -13.11
N PRO A 118 -17.56 4.01 -11.81
CA PRO A 118 -18.46 3.74 -10.70
C PRO A 118 -19.75 4.56 -10.74
N ARG A 119 -19.67 5.84 -11.11
CA ARG A 119 -20.84 6.71 -11.21
C ARG A 119 -21.75 6.33 -12.38
N ALA A 120 -21.15 6.02 -13.55
CA ALA A 120 -21.92 5.55 -14.70
C ALA A 120 -22.63 4.22 -14.40
N SER A 121 -21.95 3.30 -13.70
CA SER A 121 -22.54 2.03 -13.24
C SER A 121 -23.71 2.25 -12.30
N LEU A 122 -23.60 3.18 -11.34
CA LEU A 122 -24.71 3.52 -10.44
C LEU A 122 -25.95 4.03 -11.17
N THR A 123 -25.79 4.91 -12.18
CA THR A 123 -26.95 5.38 -12.97
C THR A 123 -27.64 4.25 -13.73
N MET A 124 -26.87 3.26 -14.23
CA MET A 124 -27.44 2.07 -14.88
C MET A 124 -28.22 1.21 -13.87
N MET A 125 -27.70 1.03 -12.65
CA MET A 125 -28.41 0.31 -11.58
C MET A 125 -29.72 1.02 -11.16
N GLU A 126 -29.78 2.34 -11.28
CA GLU A 126 -30.99 3.16 -11.06
C GLU A 126 -31.94 3.15 -12.26
N GLY A 127 -31.65 2.39 -13.32
CA GLY A 127 -32.48 2.32 -14.53
C GLY A 127 -32.37 3.57 -15.43
N LYS A 128 -31.31 4.37 -15.28
CA LYS A 128 -31.10 5.59 -16.05
C LYS A 128 -30.06 5.37 -17.17
N TRP A 129 -30.41 5.74 -18.41
CA TRP A 129 -29.52 5.71 -19.56
C TRP A 129 -28.93 7.10 -19.82
N ASP A 130 -27.94 7.51 -18.98
CA ASP A 130 -27.30 8.83 -19.05
C ASP A 130 -25.93 8.75 -19.73
N LYS A 131 -25.92 8.76 -21.06
CA LYS A 131 -24.67 8.74 -21.84
C LYS A 131 -23.93 10.09 -21.85
N LYS A 132 -24.66 11.20 -21.72
CA LYS A 132 -24.09 12.55 -21.95
C LYS A 132 -23.27 13.04 -20.75
N SER A 133 -23.60 12.62 -19.54
CA SER A 133 -22.95 13.11 -18.33
C SER A 133 -21.58 12.46 -18.05
N PHE A 134 -21.19 11.42 -18.80
CA PHE A 134 -19.98 10.63 -18.55
C PHE A 134 -18.97 10.71 -19.70
N MET A 135 -18.64 11.96 -20.13
CA MET A 135 -17.52 12.17 -21.03
C MET A 135 -16.20 11.95 -20.26
N GLY A 136 -15.42 10.99 -20.70
CA GLY A 136 -14.15 10.61 -20.09
C GLY A 136 -12.92 11.04 -20.88
N HIS A 137 -11.76 10.60 -20.38
CA HIS A 137 -10.44 10.85 -20.98
C HIS A 137 -9.71 9.54 -21.28
N GLU A 138 -8.79 9.58 -22.25
CA GLU A 138 -7.89 8.48 -22.60
C GLU A 138 -6.53 8.67 -21.92
N ILE A 139 -5.79 7.56 -21.75
CA ILE A 139 -4.40 7.56 -21.27
C ILE A 139 -3.43 7.81 -22.43
N TYR A 140 -3.84 7.44 -23.64
CA TYR A 140 -3.05 7.58 -24.86
C TYR A 140 -2.43 8.98 -24.99
N GLU A 141 -1.13 9.04 -25.27
CA GLU A 141 -0.30 10.27 -25.39
C GLU A 141 -0.27 11.20 -24.15
N LYS A 142 -0.94 10.86 -23.05
CA LYS A 142 -0.84 11.63 -21.81
C LYS A 142 0.54 11.48 -21.17
N THR A 143 0.98 12.52 -20.49
CA THR A 143 2.17 12.44 -19.64
C THR A 143 1.78 11.97 -18.23
N VAL A 144 2.33 10.83 -17.82
CA VAL A 144 2.08 10.25 -16.49
C VAL A 144 3.33 10.41 -15.64
N GLY A 145 3.21 11.14 -14.55
CA GLY A 145 4.23 11.28 -13.52
C GLY A 145 4.13 10.18 -12.47
N VAL A 146 5.17 9.38 -12.32
CA VAL A 146 5.26 8.30 -11.35
C VAL A 146 6.23 8.71 -10.24
N ILE A 147 5.70 8.92 -9.03
CA ILE A 147 6.49 9.28 -7.86
C ILE A 147 6.81 8.02 -7.06
N GLY A 148 8.09 7.62 -7.06
CA GLY A 148 8.57 6.35 -6.53
C GLY A 148 8.57 5.25 -7.60
N LEU A 149 9.77 4.82 -8.03
CA LEU A 149 9.95 3.79 -9.06
C LEU A 149 10.41 2.45 -8.46
N GLY A 150 9.97 2.15 -7.23
CA GLY A 150 10.12 0.83 -6.63
C GLY A 150 9.32 -0.25 -7.38
N LYS A 151 9.23 -1.47 -6.83
CA LYS A 151 8.58 -2.61 -7.52
C LYS A 151 7.20 -2.31 -8.08
N ILE A 152 6.34 -1.60 -7.30
CA ILE A 152 4.97 -1.27 -7.72
C ILE A 152 4.99 -0.15 -8.76
N GLY A 153 5.68 0.98 -8.48
CA GLY A 153 5.76 2.11 -9.42
C GLY A 153 6.38 1.71 -10.77
N PHE A 154 7.40 0.85 -10.75
CA PHE A 154 7.97 0.27 -11.97
C PHE A 154 6.93 -0.57 -12.73
N GLY A 155 6.17 -1.41 -12.01
CA GLY A 155 5.11 -2.23 -12.61
C GLY A 155 3.99 -1.40 -13.23
N VAL A 156 3.60 -0.29 -12.57
CA VAL A 156 2.61 0.69 -13.07
C VAL A 156 3.16 1.42 -14.29
N ALA A 157 4.36 1.99 -14.19
CA ALA A 157 5.00 2.72 -15.28
C ALA A 157 5.13 1.87 -16.56
N LYS A 158 5.60 0.61 -16.42
CA LYS A 158 5.70 -0.34 -17.53
C LYS A 158 4.37 -0.60 -18.23
N ARG A 159 3.28 -0.74 -17.47
CA ARG A 159 1.94 -0.99 -18.03
C ARG A 159 1.35 0.27 -18.67
N LEU A 160 1.57 1.44 -18.06
CA LEU A 160 1.11 2.71 -18.64
C LEU A 160 1.88 3.07 -19.92
N ALA A 161 3.16 2.72 -20.02
CA ALA A 161 3.90 2.83 -21.28
C ALA A 161 3.29 1.95 -22.39
N ALA A 162 2.72 0.78 -22.05
CA ALA A 162 1.99 -0.05 -23.01
C ALA A 162 0.62 0.53 -23.42
N PHE A 163 0.08 1.49 -22.65
CA PHE A 163 -1.04 2.34 -23.08
C PHE A 163 -0.57 3.55 -23.94
N GLU A 164 0.69 3.54 -24.36
CA GLU A 164 1.31 4.62 -25.16
C GLU A 164 1.35 5.98 -24.43
N ALA A 165 1.36 5.95 -23.10
CA ALA A 165 1.59 7.14 -22.29
C ALA A 165 3.08 7.50 -22.24
N LYS A 166 3.37 8.80 -22.09
CA LYS A 166 4.72 9.33 -21.86
C LYS A 166 4.99 9.26 -20.35
N ILE A 167 6.02 8.51 -19.93
CA ILE A 167 6.28 8.30 -18.52
C ILE A 167 7.40 9.21 -18.02
N LEU A 168 7.10 10.04 -17.03
CA LEU A 168 8.08 10.75 -16.21
C LEU A 168 8.15 10.05 -14.84
N ALA A 169 9.34 9.80 -14.34
CA ALA A 169 9.56 9.18 -13.05
C ALA A 169 10.40 10.08 -12.14
N PHE A 170 10.03 10.15 -10.88
CA PHE A 170 10.84 10.72 -9.81
C PHE A 170 11.10 9.68 -8.73
N ASP A 171 12.36 9.36 -8.53
CA ASP A 171 12.82 8.50 -7.43
C ASP A 171 14.29 8.85 -7.11
N PRO A 172 14.62 9.28 -5.88
CA PRO A 172 15.98 9.70 -5.53
C PRO A 172 16.97 8.53 -5.40
N LEU A 173 16.49 7.27 -5.40
CA LEU A 173 17.32 6.08 -5.15
C LEU A 173 17.52 5.22 -6.41
N ILE A 174 16.75 5.46 -7.46
CA ILE A 174 16.77 4.62 -8.67
C ILE A 174 17.77 5.17 -9.68
N LYS A 175 18.52 4.28 -10.31
CA LYS A 175 19.42 4.64 -11.40
C LYS A 175 18.62 4.91 -12.69
N LYS A 176 19.16 5.82 -13.52
CA LYS A 176 18.54 6.26 -14.78
C LYS A 176 18.23 5.09 -15.72
N GLU A 177 19.16 4.14 -15.82
CA GLU A 177 19.03 2.96 -16.68
C GLU A 177 17.82 2.08 -16.34
N VAL A 178 17.41 2.06 -15.05
CA VAL A 178 16.21 1.33 -14.62
C VAL A 178 14.94 1.98 -15.17
N ALA A 179 14.86 3.31 -15.14
CA ALA A 179 13.72 4.03 -15.71
C ALA A 179 13.71 3.89 -17.25
N GLU A 180 14.83 4.05 -17.90
CA GLU A 180 14.95 3.92 -19.36
C GLU A 180 14.59 2.53 -19.87
N SER A 181 14.83 1.46 -19.09
CA SER A 181 14.47 0.09 -19.46
C SER A 181 12.98 -0.15 -19.72
N ILE A 182 12.12 0.76 -19.27
CA ILE A 182 10.66 0.73 -19.47
C ILE A 182 10.14 1.95 -20.25
N GLY A 183 11.03 2.69 -20.91
CA GLY A 183 10.68 3.89 -21.66
C GLY A 183 10.30 5.10 -20.79
N ALA A 184 10.63 5.09 -19.48
CA ALA A 184 10.41 6.21 -18.59
C ALA A 184 11.63 7.14 -18.53
N ARG A 185 11.38 8.44 -18.42
CA ARG A 185 12.40 9.46 -18.21
C ARG A 185 12.49 9.84 -16.73
N LEU A 186 13.66 9.64 -16.11
CA LEU A 186 13.90 10.07 -14.73
C LEU A 186 14.11 11.59 -14.70
N VAL A 187 13.36 12.29 -13.86
CA VAL A 187 13.32 13.76 -13.79
C VAL A 187 13.29 14.25 -12.34
N SER A 188 13.44 15.56 -12.12
CA SER A 188 13.19 16.18 -10.82
C SER A 188 11.70 16.14 -10.45
N LEU A 189 11.38 16.24 -9.16
CA LEU A 189 9.97 16.33 -8.72
C LEU A 189 9.27 17.52 -9.36
N GLU A 190 9.93 18.68 -9.38
CA GLU A 190 9.36 19.90 -9.95
C GLU A 190 9.04 19.73 -11.45
N GLU A 191 9.95 19.11 -12.21
CA GLU A 191 9.74 18.84 -13.65
C GLU A 191 8.57 17.87 -13.86
N LEU A 192 8.47 16.82 -13.01
CA LEU A 192 7.35 15.87 -13.04
C LEU A 192 6.02 16.58 -12.79
N LEU A 193 5.93 17.39 -11.73
CA LEU A 193 4.71 18.12 -11.37
C LEU A 193 4.24 19.03 -12.49
N LYS A 194 5.17 19.83 -13.09
CA LYS A 194 4.85 20.78 -14.16
C LYS A 194 4.37 20.15 -15.47
N ASN A 195 4.83 18.94 -15.77
CA ASN A 195 4.61 18.35 -17.09
C ASN A 195 3.60 17.20 -17.11
N SER A 196 3.14 16.70 -15.95
CA SER A 196 2.23 15.56 -15.90
C SER A 196 0.77 15.96 -16.04
N ASP A 197 0.03 15.18 -16.81
CA ASP A 197 -1.44 15.22 -16.90
C ASP A 197 -2.06 14.33 -15.80
N ILE A 198 -1.33 13.29 -15.40
CA ILE A 198 -1.70 12.33 -14.38
C ILE A 198 -0.49 12.14 -13.47
N ILE A 199 -0.69 12.12 -12.14
CA ILE A 199 0.35 11.86 -11.16
C ILE A 199 -0.08 10.69 -10.28
N THR A 200 0.79 9.67 -10.17
CA THR A 200 0.54 8.49 -9.33
C THR A 200 1.67 8.27 -8.32
N MET A 201 1.31 8.03 -7.06
CA MET A 201 2.24 7.86 -5.96
C MET A 201 2.50 6.40 -5.65
N HIS A 202 3.81 6.05 -5.49
CA HIS A 202 4.30 4.72 -5.12
C HIS A 202 5.48 4.79 -4.16
N ALA A 203 5.59 5.89 -3.43
CA ALA A 203 6.60 6.11 -2.41
C ALA A 203 6.14 5.58 -1.03
N PRO A 204 7.05 5.18 -0.13
CA PRO A 204 6.72 4.88 1.25
C PRO A 204 6.36 6.17 2.01
N LYS A 205 5.61 6.04 3.13
CA LYS A 205 5.36 7.13 4.07
C LYS A 205 6.59 7.33 4.96
N MET A 206 7.23 8.48 4.85
CA MET A 206 8.39 8.90 5.63
C MET A 206 8.40 10.43 5.74
N ALA A 207 9.28 11.00 6.56
CA ALA A 207 9.33 12.45 6.77
C ALA A 207 9.42 13.25 5.47
N GLN A 208 10.19 12.76 4.49
CA GLN A 208 10.41 13.41 3.19
C GLN A 208 9.22 13.28 2.23
N THR A 209 8.33 12.31 2.44
CA THR A 209 7.16 12.07 1.57
C THR A 209 5.84 12.49 2.22
N LEU A 210 5.87 12.83 3.50
CA LEU A 210 4.68 13.33 4.21
C LEU A 210 4.25 14.67 3.61
N ASN A 211 2.97 14.78 3.22
CA ASN A 211 2.41 15.94 2.52
C ASN A 211 3.23 16.36 1.28
N LEU A 212 3.83 15.38 0.57
CA LEU A 212 4.57 15.66 -0.65
C LEU A 212 3.69 16.33 -1.70
N ILE A 213 2.44 15.92 -1.82
CA ILE A 213 1.43 16.62 -2.61
C ILE A 213 0.61 17.49 -1.66
N ASN A 214 0.89 18.79 -1.71
CA ASN A 214 0.27 19.82 -0.89
C ASN A 214 -0.12 21.02 -1.78
N LYS A 215 -0.67 22.06 -1.18
CA LYS A 215 -1.13 23.26 -1.87
C LYS A 215 -0.05 23.91 -2.75
N GLU A 216 1.19 23.97 -2.27
CA GLU A 216 2.29 24.62 -3.00
C GLU A 216 2.71 23.76 -4.21
N ASN A 217 2.83 22.46 -4.04
CA ASN A 217 3.18 21.55 -5.12
C ASN A 217 2.03 21.41 -6.14
N LEU A 218 0.77 21.48 -5.72
CA LEU A 218 -0.37 21.48 -6.62
C LEU A 218 -0.43 22.74 -7.50
N LYS A 219 0.06 23.90 -7.03
CA LYS A 219 0.18 25.11 -7.88
C LYS A 219 1.11 24.88 -9.07
N LEU A 220 2.15 24.05 -8.92
CA LEU A 220 3.09 23.72 -9.98
C LEU A 220 2.48 22.79 -11.05
N CYS A 221 1.47 22.02 -10.69
CA CYS A 221 0.84 21.07 -11.60
C CYS A 221 0.08 21.76 -12.72
N LYS A 222 -0.19 21.05 -13.80
CA LYS A 222 -1.10 21.49 -14.85
C LYS A 222 -2.52 21.69 -14.28
N ASP A 223 -3.27 22.62 -14.83
CA ASP A 223 -4.70 22.70 -14.55
C ASP A 223 -5.40 21.45 -15.09
N GLY A 224 -6.28 20.88 -14.29
CA GLY A 224 -6.96 19.65 -14.63
C GLY A 224 -6.14 18.37 -14.42
N VAL A 225 -5.04 18.42 -13.63
CA VAL A 225 -4.26 17.24 -13.29
C VAL A 225 -5.11 16.18 -12.58
N VAL A 226 -4.86 14.91 -12.87
CA VAL A 226 -5.47 13.75 -12.17
C VAL A 226 -4.49 13.17 -11.18
N ILE A 227 -4.94 12.92 -9.96
CA ILE A 227 -4.10 12.43 -8.84
C ILE A 227 -4.52 11.02 -8.44
N ILE A 228 -3.58 10.07 -8.37
CA ILE A 228 -3.83 8.68 -7.97
C ILE A 228 -2.92 8.32 -6.78
N ASN A 229 -3.51 7.79 -5.71
CA ASN A 229 -2.75 7.30 -4.55
C ASN A 229 -3.23 5.92 -4.10
N CYS A 230 -2.47 4.89 -4.44
CA CYS A 230 -2.59 3.52 -3.93
C CYS A 230 -1.35 3.12 -3.10
N ALA A 231 -0.60 4.11 -2.59
CA ALA A 231 0.63 3.85 -1.83
C ALA A 231 0.39 3.95 -0.32
N ARG A 232 0.33 5.18 0.22
CA ARG A 232 0.13 5.45 1.65
C ARG A 232 -0.68 6.72 1.86
N GLY A 233 -1.55 6.71 2.86
CA GLY A 233 -2.19 7.92 3.37
C GLY A 233 -1.18 8.88 3.98
N GLY A 234 -1.45 10.18 3.87
CA GLY A 234 -0.58 11.25 4.35
C GLY A 234 0.55 11.66 3.40
N ILE A 235 0.74 10.97 2.25
CA ILE A 235 1.61 11.47 1.16
C ILE A 235 0.95 12.67 0.48
N ILE A 236 -0.36 12.67 0.39
CA ILE A 236 -1.15 13.80 -0.06
C ILE A 236 -1.73 14.51 1.17
N ASN A 237 -1.66 15.83 1.20
CA ASN A 237 -2.46 16.63 2.13
C ASN A 237 -3.93 16.60 1.66
N GLU A 238 -4.78 15.93 2.41
CA GLU A 238 -6.17 15.67 2.02
C GLU A 238 -7.02 16.93 1.97
N ALA A 239 -6.76 17.90 2.86
CA ALA A 239 -7.46 19.18 2.87
C ALA A 239 -7.10 20.02 1.62
N ASP A 240 -5.81 20.07 1.28
CA ASP A 240 -5.33 20.77 0.10
C ASP A 240 -5.85 20.10 -1.20
N LEU A 241 -5.91 18.77 -1.23
CA LEU A 241 -6.49 18.04 -2.36
C LEU A 241 -7.97 18.39 -2.52
N LEU A 242 -8.74 18.42 -1.44
CA LEU A 242 -10.17 18.76 -1.47
C LEU A 242 -10.40 20.20 -1.97
N GLU A 243 -9.61 21.17 -1.49
CA GLU A 243 -9.66 22.56 -1.97
C GLU A 243 -9.40 22.63 -3.47
N ASN A 244 -8.39 21.88 -3.98
CA ASN A 244 -8.00 21.90 -5.38
C ASN A 244 -8.97 21.11 -6.30
N LEU A 245 -9.67 20.10 -5.79
CA LEU A 245 -10.78 19.45 -6.47
C LEU A 245 -11.99 20.39 -6.65
N ASN A 246 -12.30 21.16 -5.59
CA ASN A 246 -13.38 22.15 -5.61
C ASN A 246 -13.11 23.29 -6.59
N SER A 247 -11.88 23.80 -6.62
CA SER A 247 -11.48 24.88 -7.55
C SER A 247 -11.33 24.41 -9.00
N GLY A 248 -11.23 23.10 -9.25
CA GLY A 248 -10.98 22.52 -10.58
C GLY A 248 -9.51 22.46 -10.97
N LYS A 249 -8.58 22.90 -10.15
CA LYS A 249 -7.13 22.71 -10.35
C LYS A 249 -6.79 21.23 -10.50
N VAL A 250 -7.38 20.37 -9.65
CA VAL A 250 -7.39 18.92 -9.80
C VAL A 250 -8.71 18.50 -10.44
N ALA A 251 -8.63 17.84 -11.59
CA ALA A 251 -9.83 17.40 -12.33
C ALA A 251 -10.52 16.23 -11.64
N ALA A 252 -9.75 15.27 -11.12
CA ALA A 252 -10.26 14.09 -10.42
C ALA A 252 -9.16 13.42 -9.60
N ALA A 253 -9.54 12.56 -8.64
CA ALA A 253 -8.60 11.78 -7.88
C ALA A 253 -9.07 10.31 -7.69
N GLY A 254 -8.09 9.40 -7.62
CA GLY A 254 -8.26 7.99 -7.25
C GLY A 254 -7.50 7.71 -5.96
N LEU A 255 -8.19 7.29 -4.91
CA LEU A 255 -7.62 7.12 -3.59
C LEU A 255 -7.96 5.74 -3.03
N ASP A 256 -6.93 4.92 -2.79
CA ASP A 256 -7.08 3.65 -2.09
C ASP A 256 -6.70 3.76 -0.61
N VAL A 257 -6.06 4.86 -0.22
CA VAL A 257 -5.48 5.08 1.10
C VAL A 257 -5.78 6.47 1.63
N PHE A 258 -5.89 6.58 2.96
CA PHE A 258 -6.21 7.82 3.68
C PHE A 258 -5.26 8.03 4.86
N SER A 259 -5.12 9.27 5.32
CA SER A 259 -4.26 9.65 6.45
C SER A 259 -4.64 8.93 7.75
N ALA A 260 -5.94 8.73 7.95
CA ALA A 260 -6.52 7.85 8.96
C ALA A 260 -7.32 6.74 8.27
N GLU A 261 -7.14 5.50 8.71
CA GLU A 261 -7.84 4.32 8.17
C GLU A 261 -8.51 3.54 9.31
N PRO A 262 -9.85 3.47 9.35
CA PRO A 262 -10.81 4.15 8.47
C PRO A 262 -10.78 5.68 8.63
N PRO A 263 -11.15 6.45 7.57
CA PRO A 263 -11.21 7.90 7.66
C PRO A 263 -12.31 8.34 8.64
N THR A 264 -12.02 9.37 9.43
CA THR A 264 -13.01 9.99 10.34
C THR A 264 -13.89 11.00 9.62
N ASP A 265 -13.36 11.61 8.54
CA ASP A 265 -14.10 12.50 7.63
C ASP A 265 -14.12 11.89 6.23
N PHE A 266 -15.32 11.68 5.70
CA PHE A 266 -15.55 11.11 4.37
C PHE A 266 -15.77 12.19 3.29
N SER A 267 -15.57 13.48 3.58
CA SER A 267 -15.81 14.56 2.63
C SER A 267 -15.04 14.36 1.33
N LEU A 268 -13.76 13.98 1.42
CA LEU A 268 -12.94 13.68 0.24
C LEU A 268 -13.43 12.44 -0.51
N ALA A 269 -13.73 11.34 0.20
CA ALA A 269 -14.22 10.11 -0.41
C ALA A 269 -15.61 10.26 -1.06
N LYS A 270 -16.44 11.17 -0.55
CA LYS A 270 -17.77 11.51 -1.09
C LYS A 270 -17.73 12.54 -2.21
N HIS A 271 -16.58 13.16 -2.48
CA HIS A 271 -16.47 14.17 -3.49
C HIS A 271 -16.77 13.59 -4.90
N PRO A 272 -17.61 14.24 -5.75
CA PRO A 272 -18.08 13.66 -7.01
C PRO A 272 -16.99 13.39 -8.04
N LYS A 273 -15.82 14.01 -7.90
CA LYS A 273 -14.64 13.79 -8.75
C LYS A 273 -13.64 12.80 -8.15
N VAL A 274 -13.98 12.12 -7.05
CA VAL A 274 -13.12 11.13 -6.41
C VAL A 274 -13.71 9.74 -6.59
N VAL A 275 -12.84 8.79 -6.95
CA VAL A 275 -13.11 7.35 -6.85
C VAL A 275 -12.22 6.82 -5.72
N SER A 276 -12.81 6.21 -4.71
CA SER A 276 -12.04 5.69 -3.57
C SER A 276 -12.38 4.26 -3.26
N THR A 277 -11.38 3.54 -2.71
CA THR A 277 -11.49 2.16 -2.23
C THR A 277 -10.89 2.04 -0.82
N PRO A 278 -11.35 1.09 0.02
CA PRO A 278 -10.94 0.98 1.40
C PRO A 278 -9.65 0.15 1.55
N HIS A 279 -8.53 0.64 0.99
CA HIS A 279 -7.20 0.05 1.03
C HIS A 279 -7.16 -1.39 0.46
N LEU A 280 -7.59 -1.54 -0.79
CA LEU A 280 -7.73 -2.82 -1.49
C LEU A 280 -6.51 -3.21 -2.34
N GLY A 281 -5.48 -2.38 -2.44
CA GLY A 281 -4.33 -2.61 -3.32
C GLY A 281 -3.64 -3.97 -3.19
N ALA A 282 -3.75 -4.65 -2.04
CA ALA A 282 -3.24 -6.01 -1.83
C ALA A 282 -4.35 -7.06 -1.63
N SER A 283 -5.61 -6.71 -1.87
CA SER A 283 -6.77 -7.56 -1.56
C SER A 283 -7.16 -8.45 -2.75
N THR A 284 -6.24 -9.31 -3.18
CA THR A 284 -6.50 -10.40 -4.14
C THR A 284 -6.14 -11.74 -3.51
N GLU A 285 -6.76 -12.82 -3.96
CA GLU A 285 -6.50 -14.19 -3.47
C GLU A 285 -5.02 -14.55 -3.64
N GLU A 286 -4.43 -14.24 -4.79
CA GLU A 286 -3.04 -14.55 -5.12
C GLU A 286 -2.07 -13.77 -4.23
N ALA A 287 -2.32 -12.48 -4.02
CA ALA A 287 -1.45 -11.68 -3.16
C ALA A 287 -1.55 -12.13 -1.70
N GLN A 288 -2.75 -12.44 -1.22
CA GLN A 288 -2.97 -12.91 0.15
C GLN A 288 -2.34 -14.25 0.42
N THR A 289 -2.50 -15.21 -0.48
CA THR A 289 -1.83 -16.52 -0.43
C THR A 289 -0.30 -16.34 -0.43
N LYS A 290 0.21 -15.54 -1.35
CA LYS A 290 1.65 -15.32 -1.50
C LYS A 290 2.28 -14.66 -0.27
N VAL A 291 1.67 -13.60 0.31
CA VAL A 291 2.25 -12.95 1.49
C VAL A 291 2.14 -13.83 2.73
N ALA A 292 1.08 -14.65 2.86
CA ALA A 292 0.92 -15.61 3.94
C ALA A 292 1.98 -16.72 3.87
N ASP A 293 2.18 -17.28 2.68
CA ASP A 293 3.19 -18.32 2.43
C ASP A 293 4.60 -17.79 2.75
N MET A 294 4.95 -16.64 2.19
CA MET A 294 6.25 -15.99 2.41
C MET A 294 6.54 -15.72 3.89
N ILE A 295 5.57 -15.20 4.65
CA ILE A 295 5.85 -14.83 6.05
C ILE A 295 5.98 -16.05 6.94
N LEU A 296 5.14 -17.06 6.77
CA LEU A 296 5.22 -18.29 7.55
C LEU A 296 6.51 -19.06 7.24
N GLU A 297 6.88 -19.17 5.96
CA GLU A 297 8.16 -19.78 5.56
C GLU A 297 9.34 -19.08 6.24
N GLN A 298 9.43 -17.76 6.19
CA GLN A 298 10.52 -16.98 6.78
C GLN A 298 10.60 -17.16 8.31
N MET A 299 9.45 -17.11 8.99
CA MET A 299 9.42 -17.28 10.44
C MET A 299 9.81 -18.71 10.86
N ILE A 300 9.37 -19.73 10.12
CA ILE A 300 9.74 -21.12 10.36
C ILE A 300 11.23 -21.33 10.13
N GLU A 301 11.79 -20.81 9.04
CA GLU A 301 13.23 -20.85 8.80
C GLU A 301 14.04 -20.17 9.92
N TYR A 302 13.54 -19.04 10.42
CA TYR A 302 14.16 -18.37 11.54
C TYR A 302 14.22 -19.28 12.78
N PHE A 303 13.10 -19.89 13.16
CA PHE A 303 13.05 -20.74 14.34
C PHE A 303 13.82 -22.05 14.19
N GLN A 304 13.87 -22.62 12.99
CA GLN A 304 14.54 -23.90 12.73
C GLN A 304 16.03 -23.75 12.42
N LYS A 305 16.42 -22.68 11.71
CA LYS A 305 17.77 -22.52 11.14
C LYS A 305 18.46 -21.21 11.56
N ASN A 306 17.80 -20.39 12.37
CA ASN A 306 18.25 -19.03 12.72
C ASN A 306 18.53 -18.13 11.47
N THR A 307 17.81 -18.39 10.36
CA THR A 307 17.97 -17.63 9.12
C THR A 307 17.02 -16.44 9.13
N VAL A 308 17.55 -15.22 9.05
CA VAL A 308 16.77 -13.99 9.02
C VAL A 308 16.66 -13.48 7.59
N ARG A 309 15.42 -13.37 7.07
CA ARG A 309 15.12 -12.82 5.74
C ARG A 309 14.12 -11.68 5.83
N ASN A 310 14.28 -10.66 4.96
CA ASN A 310 13.35 -9.53 4.85
C ASN A 310 13.03 -8.85 6.19
N ALA A 311 14.00 -8.78 7.09
CA ALA A 311 13.86 -8.05 8.34
C ALA A 311 14.10 -6.56 8.12
N VAL A 312 13.24 -5.71 8.72
CA VAL A 312 13.32 -4.25 8.58
C VAL A 312 14.18 -3.60 9.67
N ASN A 313 14.52 -4.35 10.75
CA ASN A 313 15.25 -3.84 11.91
C ASN A 313 16.41 -4.75 12.35
N TYR A 314 16.87 -5.67 11.50
CA TYR A 314 17.97 -6.59 11.81
C TYR A 314 19.12 -6.43 10.80
N PRO A 315 20.42 -6.51 11.21
CA PRO A 315 20.87 -6.63 12.60
C PRO A 315 20.50 -5.40 13.44
N PHE A 316 20.24 -5.59 14.73
CA PHE A 316 19.88 -4.51 15.62
C PHE A 316 21.03 -3.49 15.72
N LYS A 317 20.72 -2.23 15.47
CA LYS A 317 21.64 -1.09 15.59
C LYS A 317 21.36 -0.30 16.86
#